data_fc0fceadd6a33028327bbeac16a0beb3
#
_entry.id   fc0fceadd6a33028327bbeac16a0beb3
#
_cell.length_a   1.000
_cell.length_b   1.000
_cell.length_c   1.000
_cell.angle_alpha   90.00
_cell.angle_beta   90.00
_cell.angle_gamma   90.00
#
_symmetry.space_group_name_H-M   'P 1'
#
loop_
_entity.id
_entity.type
_entity.pdbx_description
1 polymer ?
#
loop_
_entity_poly.entity_id
_entity_poly.type
_entity_poly.pdbx_seq_one_letter_code
_entity_poly.pdbx_strand_id
1 'polypeptide(L)'
;MFSKNNLKYILILALGFFWCSSLYLTQEQYLANYASTNFVNIVELLFGSISMALGILTFGLLYRKNINVKNTYLVFIVLSIISMITFFATHNIYLMAICMCLTCFLGTAGFGAGYHFSLLGSNVEKEYRGRAFAIGYGLASIGTYLLILLPETFYSSIKSLILYIPIILINLYLVLRKTNLIQVKEEKPTSSFKNYFIRISIIVLAMSLLSALSTDAIAVYTINVSGGYGSTRLYYCLGLLIAGFLVDKKNSLFEILTIVSFIFSLLSIILLKENYSINLIAGLSYTFVAFFVLFRTMTFVNLIDNKKNMVWASAFGLMYSRIMEGLMVLFEDKLIDHYTLLIVVISICLSLVIVLYFLLCFQNSKMSENDAVKNISIKYKLGIQEEKVLNLLIQGLSNQEMADELYVSVNTIRNHVASIYKKTNMKKKELIEKCFYKTN
;
A
#
# COMPACT_ATOMS: atom_id res chain seq x y z
N MET A 1 -1.91 23.37 0.81
CA MET A 1 -2.27 23.43 -0.63
C MET A 1 -1.17 22.75 -1.42
N PHE A 2 -1.48 21.88 -2.36
CA PHE A 2 -0.45 21.16 -3.13
C PHE A 2 0.36 22.11 -4.01
N SER A 3 1.68 21.93 -4.07
CA SER A 3 2.51 22.62 -5.05
C SER A 3 2.15 22.15 -6.47
N LYS A 4 2.38 22.99 -7.48
CA LYS A 4 2.21 22.59 -8.89
C LYS A 4 3.02 21.31 -9.23
N ASN A 5 4.08 21.08 -8.48
CA ASN A 5 4.93 19.91 -8.64
C ASN A 5 4.23 18.62 -8.15
N ASN A 6 3.51 18.66 -7.05
CA ASN A 6 2.78 17.49 -6.53
C ASN A 6 1.59 17.11 -7.42
N LEU A 7 0.94 18.10 -8.06
CA LEU A 7 -0.23 17.87 -8.91
C LEU A 7 0.09 16.95 -10.12
N LYS A 8 1.28 17.07 -10.71
CA LYS A 8 1.65 16.19 -11.85
C LYS A 8 1.80 14.73 -11.42
N TYR A 9 2.31 14.45 -10.20
CA TYR A 9 2.42 13.07 -9.70
C TYR A 9 1.06 12.49 -9.33
N ILE A 10 0.15 13.32 -8.81
CA ILE A 10 -1.25 12.94 -8.59
C ILE A 10 -1.91 12.56 -9.92
N LEU A 11 -1.71 13.36 -10.97
CA LEU A 11 -2.27 13.08 -12.30
C LEU A 11 -1.68 11.81 -12.92
N ILE A 12 -0.36 11.61 -12.84
CA ILE A 12 0.30 10.38 -13.30
C ILE A 12 -0.29 9.16 -12.60
N LEU A 13 -0.45 9.24 -11.28
CA LEU A 13 -1.04 8.16 -10.50
C LEU A 13 -2.49 7.91 -10.89
N ALA A 14 -3.31 8.96 -11.02
CA ALA A 14 -4.71 8.87 -11.39
C ALA A 14 -4.89 8.19 -12.77
N LEU A 15 -4.17 8.65 -13.79
CA LEU A 15 -4.24 8.09 -15.14
C LEU A 15 -3.74 6.64 -15.18
N GLY A 16 -2.63 6.34 -14.48
CA GLY A 16 -2.08 4.98 -14.43
C GLY A 16 -3.01 4.00 -13.74
N PHE A 17 -3.57 4.37 -12.59
CA PHE A 17 -4.50 3.49 -11.88
C PHE A 17 -5.89 3.42 -12.49
N PHE A 18 -6.37 4.49 -13.13
CA PHE A 18 -7.59 4.41 -13.92
C PHE A 18 -7.43 3.39 -15.05
N TRP A 19 -6.36 3.50 -15.82
CA TRP A 19 -6.06 2.53 -16.87
C TRP A 19 -5.96 1.10 -16.32
N CYS A 20 -5.22 0.87 -15.24
CA CYS A 20 -5.05 -0.44 -14.64
C CYS A 20 -6.38 -1.06 -14.20
N SER A 21 -7.17 -0.32 -13.42
CA SER A 21 -8.39 -0.86 -12.82
C SER A 21 -9.54 -1.01 -13.82
N SER A 22 -9.65 -0.10 -14.79
CA SER A 22 -10.72 -0.13 -15.78
C SER A 22 -10.44 -1.09 -16.93
N LEU A 23 -9.18 -1.21 -17.36
CA LEU A 23 -8.80 -2.16 -18.41
C LEU A 23 -9.03 -3.59 -17.97
N TYR A 24 -8.69 -3.90 -16.72
CA TYR A 24 -8.90 -5.21 -16.13
C TYR A 24 -10.38 -5.62 -16.20
N LEU A 25 -11.28 -4.76 -15.73
CA LEU A 25 -12.73 -4.96 -15.81
C LEU A 25 -13.21 -5.15 -17.26
N THR A 26 -12.66 -4.35 -18.18
CA THR A 26 -13.04 -4.41 -19.61
C THR A 26 -12.60 -5.72 -20.25
N GLN A 27 -11.39 -6.20 -19.95
CA GLN A 27 -10.88 -7.46 -20.50
C GLN A 27 -11.63 -8.66 -19.92
N GLU A 28 -11.94 -8.64 -18.63
CA GLU A 28 -12.75 -9.66 -17.95
C GLU A 28 -14.11 -9.82 -18.64
N GLN A 29 -14.85 -8.74 -18.78
CA GLN A 29 -16.18 -8.78 -19.38
C GLN A 29 -16.14 -9.15 -20.87
N TYR A 30 -15.11 -8.72 -21.60
CA TYR A 30 -14.96 -9.15 -22.99
C TYR A 30 -14.68 -10.66 -23.09
N LEU A 31 -13.80 -11.19 -22.24
CA LEU A 31 -13.47 -12.62 -22.18
C LEU A 31 -14.70 -13.46 -21.79
N ALA A 32 -15.54 -12.97 -20.90
CA ALA A 32 -16.77 -13.63 -20.47
C ALA A 32 -17.77 -13.90 -21.62
N ASN A 33 -17.69 -13.15 -22.73
CA ASN A 33 -18.50 -13.43 -23.93
C ASN A 33 -18.05 -14.69 -24.70
N TYR A 34 -16.85 -15.21 -24.44
CA TYR A 34 -16.25 -16.32 -25.20
C TYR A 34 -15.94 -17.54 -24.33
N ALA A 35 -15.84 -17.37 -23.01
CA ALA A 35 -15.38 -18.40 -22.08
C ALA A 35 -16.34 -18.60 -20.90
N SER A 36 -16.25 -19.75 -20.25
CA SER A 36 -17.03 -20.03 -19.04
C SER A 36 -16.58 -19.14 -17.87
N THR A 37 -17.48 -18.88 -16.95
CA THR A 37 -17.21 -18.07 -15.75
C THR A 37 -16.02 -18.60 -14.95
N ASN A 38 -15.92 -19.93 -14.76
CA ASN A 38 -14.78 -20.53 -14.06
C ASN A 38 -13.45 -20.26 -14.77
N PHE A 39 -13.42 -20.30 -16.11
CA PHE A 39 -12.22 -20.00 -16.86
C PHE A 39 -11.84 -18.52 -16.71
N VAL A 40 -12.82 -17.61 -16.79
CA VAL A 40 -12.60 -16.17 -16.60
C VAL A 40 -12.05 -15.89 -15.22
N ASN A 41 -12.66 -16.43 -14.17
CA ASN A 41 -12.19 -16.25 -12.78
C ASN A 41 -10.76 -16.76 -12.58
N ILE A 42 -10.41 -17.93 -13.12
CA ILE A 42 -9.04 -18.45 -13.04
C ILE A 42 -8.04 -17.54 -13.76
N VAL A 43 -8.38 -17.07 -14.96
CA VAL A 43 -7.49 -16.18 -15.74
C VAL A 43 -7.34 -14.84 -15.04
N GLU A 44 -8.43 -14.27 -14.58
CA GLU A 44 -8.44 -12.96 -13.94
C GLU A 44 -7.79 -12.99 -12.57
N LEU A 45 -8.38 -13.71 -11.66
CA LEU A 45 -8.03 -13.62 -10.25
C LEU A 45 -6.71 -14.35 -9.95
N LEU A 46 -6.51 -15.55 -10.47
CA LEU A 46 -5.28 -16.30 -10.21
C LEU A 46 -4.14 -15.83 -11.10
N PHE A 47 -4.25 -16.00 -12.42
CA PHE A 47 -3.14 -15.71 -13.33
C PHE A 47 -2.88 -14.22 -13.50
N GLY A 48 -3.94 -13.37 -13.55
CA GLY A 48 -3.81 -11.93 -13.64
C GLY A 48 -3.14 -11.33 -12.40
N SER A 49 -3.58 -11.74 -11.21
CA SER A 49 -3.00 -11.27 -9.94
C SER A 49 -1.55 -11.72 -9.75
N ILE A 50 -1.22 -12.98 -10.08
CA ILE A 50 0.17 -13.47 -10.07
C ILE A 50 1.03 -12.72 -11.09
N SER A 51 0.50 -12.46 -12.28
CA SER A 51 1.21 -11.68 -13.32
C SER A 51 1.53 -10.27 -12.85
N MET A 52 0.59 -9.60 -12.14
CA MET A 52 0.84 -8.29 -11.52
C MET A 52 1.96 -8.37 -10.48
N ALA A 53 1.94 -9.38 -9.61
CA ALA A 53 2.95 -9.57 -8.58
C ALA A 53 4.35 -9.81 -9.17
N LEU A 54 4.44 -10.65 -10.21
CA LEU A 54 5.68 -10.90 -10.94
C LEU A 54 6.20 -9.65 -11.65
N GLY A 55 5.30 -8.83 -12.18
CA GLY A 55 5.67 -7.55 -12.78
C GLY A 55 6.32 -6.59 -11.78
N ILE A 56 5.78 -6.49 -10.57
CA ILE A 56 6.35 -5.67 -9.49
C ILE A 56 7.72 -6.21 -9.07
N LEU A 57 7.85 -7.53 -8.94
CA LEU A 57 9.14 -8.15 -8.64
C LEU A 57 10.17 -7.86 -9.73
N THR A 58 9.77 -7.92 -11.00
CA THR A 58 10.60 -7.58 -12.16
C THR A 58 11.06 -6.13 -12.09
N PHE A 59 10.19 -5.19 -11.77
CA PHE A 59 10.57 -3.78 -11.53
C PHE A 59 11.66 -3.68 -10.46
N GLY A 60 11.47 -4.32 -9.31
CA GLY A 60 12.44 -4.31 -8.23
C GLY A 60 13.82 -4.84 -8.65
N LEU A 61 13.85 -5.96 -9.38
CA LEU A 61 15.09 -6.58 -9.86
C LEU A 61 15.82 -5.71 -10.89
N LEU A 62 15.10 -5.13 -11.85
CA LEU A 62 15.66 -4.28 -12.90
C LEU A 62 16.18 -2.95 -12.34
N TYR A 63 15.46 -2.37 -11.38
CA TYR A 63 15.90 -1.16 -10.69
C TYR A 63 17.23 -1.40 -9.94
N ARG A 64 17.35 -2.53 -9.21
CA ARG A 64 18.59 -2.90 -8.51
C ARG A 64 19.77 -3.12 -9.44
N LYS A 65 19.55 -3.53 -10.68
CA LYS A 65 20.60 -3.70 -11.70
C LYS A 65 20.97 -2.39 -12.42
N ASN A 66 20.48 -1.23 -11.96
CA ASN A 66 20.73 0.09 -12.57
C ASN A 66 20.36 0.17 -14.06
N ILE A 67 19.35 -0.58 -14.48
CA ILE A 67 18.82 -0.51 -15.85
C ILE A 67 18.09 0.82 -16.03
N ASN A 68 18.15 1.40 -17.23
CA ASN A 68 17.43 2.64 -17.52
C ASN A 68 15.91 2.45 -17.40
N VAL A 69 15.39 2.79 -16.22
CA VAL A 69 13.99 2.55 -15.83
C VAL A 69 13.01 3.23 -16.78
N LYS A 70 13.34 4.43 -17.29
CA LYS A 70 12.45 5.15 -18.22
C LYS A 70 12.34 4.45 -19.58
N ASN A 71 13.46 3.97 -20.12
CA ASN A 71 13.44 3.25 -21.40
C ASN A 71 12.72 1.90 -21.26
N THR A 72 12.95 1.21 -20.15
CA THR A 72 12.27 -0.05 -19.91
C THR A 72 10.77 0.16 -19.67
N TYR A 73 10.39 1.24 -18.98
CA TYR A 73 8.99 1.64 -18.85
C TYR A 73 8.34 1.88 -20.22
N LEU A 74 9.00 2.62 -21.13
CA LEU A 74 8.52 2.84 -22.50
C LEU A 74 8.29 1.52 -23.24
N VAL A 75 9.28 0.61 -23.21
CA VAL A 75 9.19 -0.70 -23.88
C VAL A 75 8.01 -1.51 -23.32
N PHE A 76 7.86 -1.57 -22.00
CA PHE A 76 6.79 -2.33 -21.36
C PHE A 76 5.40 -1.75 -21.66
N ILE A 77 5.26 -0.44 -21.71
CA ILE A 77 4.00 0.20 -22.10
C ILE A 77 3.66 -0.08 -23.57
N VAL A 78 4.62 0.00 -24.49
CA VAL A 78 4.40 -0.32 -25.90
C VAL A 78 3.98 -1.78 -26.08
N LEU A 79 4.67 -2.72 -25.43
CA LEU A 79 4.31 -4.13 -25.46
C LEU A 79 2.94 -4.39 -24.82
N SER A 80 2.57 -3.66 -23.76
CA SER A 80 1.25 -3.75 -23.14
C SER A 80 0.14 -3.28 -24.09
N ILE A 81 0.37 -2.20 -24.83
CA ILE A 81 -0.58 -1.72 -25.85
C ILE A 81 -0.75 -2.77 -26.95
N ILE A 82 0.34 -3.36 -27.44
CA ILE A 82 0.28 -4.43 -28.45
C ILE A 82 -0.51 -5.62 -27.93
N SER A 83 -0.22 -6.08 -26.69
CA SER A 83 -0.95 -7.17 -26.05
C SER A 83 -2.44 -6.88 -25.90
N MET A 84 -2.79 -5.64 -25.52
CA MET A 84 -4.17 -5.19 -25.39
C MET A 84 -4.90 -5.20 -26.74
N ILE A 85 -4.27 -4.71 -27.81
CA ILE A 85 -4.85 -4.72 -29.17
C ILE A 85 -5.06 -6.18 -29.63
N THR A 86 -4.06 -7.04 -29.42
CA THR A 86 -4.14 -8.46 -29.79
C THR A 86 -5.25 -9.17 -29.02
N PHE A 87 -5.45 -8.85 -27.73
CA PHE A 87 -6.52 -9.37 -26.91
C PHE A 87 -7.90 -9.15 -27.54
N PHE A 88 -8.18 -7.92 -27.97
CA PHE A 88 -9.47 -7.59 -28.58
C PHE A 88 -9.60 -8.03 -30.06
N ALA A 89 -8.50 -8.30 -30.74
CA ALA A 89 -8.48 -8.71 -32.14
C ALA A 89 -8.63 -10.23 -32.34
N THR A 90 -8.36 -11.03 -31.29
CA THR A 90 -8.44 -12.50 -31.37
C THR A 90 -9.76 -13.03 -30.80
N HIS A 91 -10.18 -14.21 -31.29
CA HIS A 91 -11.29 -14.98 -30.74
C HIS A 91 -10.84 -16.28 -30.06
N ASN A 92 -9.52 -16.52 -29.99
CA ASN A 92 -8.97 -17.67 -29.31
C ASN A 92 -8.86 -17.36 -27.83
N ILE A 93 -9.64 -18.07 -26.99
CA ILE A 93 -9.74 -17.83 -25.53
C ILE A 93 -8.39 -17.98 -24.82
N TYR A 94 -7.54 -18.92 -25.24
CA TYR A 94 -6.22 -19.10 -24.64
C TYR A 94 -5.27 -17.96 -24.97
N LEU A 95 -5.32 -17.47 -26.21
CA LEU A 95 -4.53 -16.29 -26.61
C LEU A 95 -5.02 -15.03 -25.92
N MET A 96 -6.34 -14.88 -25.74
CA MET A 96 -6.92 -13.80 -24.95
C MET A 96 -6.42 -13.86 -23.50
N ALA A 97 -6.44 -15.03 -22.86
CA ALA A 97 -5.94 -15.23 -21.51
C ALA A 97 -4.44 -14.84 -21.38
N ILE A 98 -3.61 -15.29 -22.32
CA ILE A 98 -2.19 -14.95 -22.36
C ILE A 98 -2.00 -13.42 -22.52
N CYS A 99 -2.73 -12.80 -23.42
CA CYS A 99 -2.68 -11.35 -23.63
C CYS A 99 -3.13 -10.57 -22.40
N MET A 100 -4.17 -11.01 -21.70
CA MET A 100 -4.63 -10.39 -20.45
C MET A 100 -3.54 -10.47 -19.37
N CYS A 101 -2.93 -11.62 -19.16
CA CYS A 101 -1.82 -11.81 -18.22
C CYS A 101 -0.59 -10.96 -18.58
N LEU A 102 -0.25 -10.88 -19.87
CA LEU A 102 0.83 -10.02 -20.36
C LEU A 102 0.53 -8.53 -20.14
N THR A 103 -0.71 -8.11 -20.37
CA THR A 103 -1.13 -6.72 -20.10
C THR A 103 -1.01 -6.41 -18.60
N CYS A 104 -1.44 -7.32 -17.73
CA CYS A 104 -1.26 -7.21 -16.29
C CYS A 104 0.21 -7.13 -15.89
N PHE A 105 1.04 -8.03 -16.40
CA PHE A 105 2.48 -8.07 -16.11
C PHE A 105 3.21 -6.81 -16.58
N LEU A 106 3.02 -6.43 -17.84
CA LEU A 106 3.79 -5.36 -18.49
C LEU A 106 3.29 -3.97 -18.12
N GLY A 107 1.99 -3.78 -18.11
CA GLY A 107 1.38 -2.46 -18.07
C GLY A 107 0.80 -2.06 -16.73
N THR A 108 0.26 -3.00 -15.96
CA THR A 108 -0.48 -2.63 -14.75
C THR A 108 0.36 -2.64 -13.48
N ALA A 109 1.04 -3.72 -13.20
CA ALA A 109 1.78 -3.88 -11.95
C ALA A 109 3.30 -3.93 -12.11
N GLY A 110 3.85 -4.21 -13.29
CA GLY A 110 5.28 -4.21 -13.57
C GLY A 110 5.92 -2.85 -13.38
N PHE A 111 6.41 -2.27 -14.44
CA PHE A 111 6.96 -0.92 -14.40
C PHE A 111 5.89 0.15 -14.15
N GLY A 112 4.62 -0.08 -14.54
CA GLY A 112 3.51 0.84 -14.28
C GLY A 112 3.36 1.14 -12.79
N ALA A 113 2.98 0.16 -11.98
CA ALA A 113 2.77 0.37 -10.55
C ALA A 113 4.07 0.65 -9.80
N GLY A 114 5.13 -0.12 -10.04
CA GLY A 114 6.43 0.08 -9.40
C GLY A 114 7.01 1.46 -9.68
N TYR A 115 6.93 1.91 -10.93
CA TYR A 115 7.42 3.24 -11.31
C TYR A 115 6.58 4.35 -10.69
N HIS A 116 5.25 4.25 -10.67
CA HIS A 116 4.36 5.26 -10.09
C HIS A 116 4.58 5.41 -8.58
N PHE A 117 4.70 4.32 -7.84
CA PHE A 117 4.97 4.40 -6.41
C PHE A 117 6.38 4.90 -6.11
N SER A 118 7.36 4.55 -6.93
CA SER A 118 8.72 5.08 -6.79
C SER A 118 8.78 6.59 -7.07
N LEU A 119 8.04 7.08 -8.04
CA LEU A 119 7.90 8.52 -8.30
C LEU A 119 7.23 9.24 -7.14
N LEU A 120 6.15 8.68 -6.57
CA LEU A 120 5.47 9.25 -5.42
C LEU A 120 6.44 9.40 -4.24
N GLY A 121 7.14 8.32 -3.88
CA GLY A 121 8.09 8.32 -2.76
C GLY A 121 9.32 9.18 -2.97
N SER A 122 9.80 9.32 -4.22
CA SER A 122 11.01 10.09 -4.53
C SER A 122 10.80 11.59 -4.66
N ASN A 123 9.58 12.03 -5.04
CA ASN A 123 9.34 13.40 -5.48
C ASN A 123 8.26 14.13 -4.69
N VAL A 124 7.42 13.42 -3.93
CA VAL A 124 6.40 14.02 -3.07
C VAL A 124 6.89 14.00 -1.63
N GLU A 125 6.80 15.15 -0.97
CA GLU A 125 7.16 15.30 0.44
C GLU A 125 6.34 14.33 1.31
N LYS A 126 6.97 13.75 2.33
CA LYS A 126 6.35 12.73 3.19
C LYS A 126 5.01 13.18 3.78
N GLU A 127 4.91 14.46 4.17
CA GLU A 127 3.70 15.06 4.75
C GLU A 127 2.50 15.13 3.79
N TYR A 128 2.71 14.89 2.50
CA TYR A 128 1.69 15.00 1.45
C TYR A 128 1.48 13.71 0.66
N ARG A 129 2.25 12.65 0.92
CA ARG A 129 2.20 11.40 0.15
C ARG A 129 0.88 10.67 0.28
N GLY A 130 0.36 10.58 1.50
CA GLY A 130 -0.92 9.94 1.76
C GLY A 130 -2.06 10.61 1.01
N ARG A 131 -2.16 11.93 1.09
CA ARG A 131 -3.17 12.71 0.35
C ARG A 131 -2.97 12.66 -1.15
N ALA A 132 -1.72 12.73 -1.63
CA ALA A 132 -1.41 12.63 -3.06
C ALA A 132 -1.83 11.27 -3.62
N PHE A 133 -1.52 10.17 -2.91
CA PHE A 133 -1.98 8.83 -3.27
C PHE A 133 -3.52 8.75 -3.24
N ALA A 134 -4.13 9.20 -2.15
CA ALA A 134 -5.57 9.13 -1.96
C ALA A 134 -6.35 9.85 -3.05
N ILE A 135 -5.92 11.06 -3.43
CA ILE A 135 -6.55 11.83 -4.50
C ILE A 135 -6.32 11.13 -5.86
N GLY A 136 -5.09 10.72 -6.17
CA GLY A 136 -4.77 10.08 -7.45
C GLY A 136 -5.54 8.76 -7.63
N TYR A 137 -5.53 7.91 -6.63
CA TYR A 137 -6.23 6.63 -6.67
C TYR A 137 -7.76 6.80 -6.57
N GLY A 138 -8.24 7.78 -5.79
CA GLY A 138 -9.64 8.14 -5.70
C GLY A 138 -10.19 8.65 -7.03
N LEU A 139 -9.46 9.50 -7.76
CA LEU A 139 -9.83 9.93 -9.12
C LEU A 139 -9.89 8.76 -10.10
N ALA A 140 -8.97 7.80 -9.99
CA ALA A 140 -9.01 6.58 -10.79
C ALA A 140 -10.27 5.76 -10.49
N SER A 141 -10.65 5.62 -9.22
CA SER A 141 -11.87 4.92 -8.79
C SER A 141 -13.14 5.60 -9.32
N ILE A 142 -13.21 6.93 -9.25
CA ILE A 142 -14.30 7.71 -9.85
C ILE A 142 -14.34 7.50 -11.37
N GLY A 143 -13.19 7.54 -12.03
CA GLY A 143 -13.08 7.28 -13.48
C GLY A 143 -13.63 5.90 -13.85
N THR A 144 -13.30 4.86 -13.09
CA THR A 144 -13.83 3.50 -13.28
C THR A 144 -15.34 3.45 -13.05
N TYR A 145 -15.86 4.18 -12.04
CA TYR A 145 -17.30 4.31 -11.84
C TYR A 145 -17.99 4.95 -13.03
N LEU A 146 -17.45 6.04 -13.57
CA LEU A 146 -18.01 6.71 -14.75
C LEU A 146 -17.95 5.82 -16.00
N LEU A 147 -16.92 4.96 -16.13
CA LEU A 147 -16.85 4.00 -17.23
C LEU A 147 -18.00 2.99 -17.17
N ILE A 148 -18.32 2.47 -15.99
CA ILE A 148 -19.40 1.49 -15.79
C ILE A 148 -20.78 2.09 -16.11
N LEU A 149 -20.95 3.40 -16.06
CA LEU A 149 -22.18 4.08 -16.47
C LEU A 149 -22.36 4.14 -18.01
N LEU A 150 -21.29 3.88 -18.78
CA LEU A 150 -21.41 3.78 -20.24
C LEU A 150 -22.10 2.47 -20.63
N PRO A 151 -22.68 2.39 -21.85
CA PRO A 151 -23.26 1.15 -22.33
C PRO A 151 -22.25 0.01 -22.32
N GLU A 152 -22.65 -1.16 -21.85
CA GLU A 152 -21.80 -2.36 -21.80
C GLU A 152 -21.17 -2.68 -23.16
N THR A 153 -21.96 -2.55 -24.23
CA THR A 153 -21.50 -2.72 -25.63
C THR A 153 -20.33 -1.82 -26.05
N PHE A 154 -20.07 -0.75 -25.27
CA PHE A 154 -18.92 0.13 -25.49
C PHE A 154 -17.70 -0.37 -24.71
N TYR A 155 -17.82 -0.49 -23.39
CA TYR A 155 -16.65 -0.76 -22.56
C TYR A 155 -16.22 -2.24 -22.58
N SER A 156 -17.11 -3.18 -22.85
CA SER A 156 -16.79 -4.61 -23.07
C SER A 156 -16.45 -4.93 -24.53
N SER A 157 -15.84 -4.02 -25.28
CA SER A 157 -15.50 -4.21 -26.68
C SER A 157 -14.24 -3.50 -27.11
N ILE A 158 -13.74 -3.77 -28.33
CA ILE A 158 -12.59 -3.10 -28.93
C ILE A 158 -12.75 -1.57 -28.99
N LYS A 159 -13.97 -1.04 -28.95
CA LYS A 159 -14.26 0.40 -28.93
C LYS A 159 -13.67 1.09 -27.71
N SER A 160 -13.51 0.38 -26.60
CA SER A 160 -12.89 0.90 -25.38
C SER A 160 -11.43 1.34 -25.58
N LEU A 161 -10.72 0.83 -26.61
CA LEU A 161 -9.37 1.26 -26.97
C LEU A 161 -9.29 2.75 -27.30
N ILE A 162 -10.39 3.35 -27.82
CA ILE A 162 -10.47 4.78 -28.09
C ILE A 162 -10.26 5.59 -26.81
N LEU A 163 -10.69 5.06 -25.68
CA LEU A 163 -10.51 5.68 -24.36
C LEU A 163 -9.11 5.38 -23.80
N TYR A 164 -8.68 4.12 -23.83
CA TYR A 164 -7.44 3.70 -23.14
C TYR A 164 -6.17 4.18 -23.81
N ILE A 165 -6.08 4.14 -25.15
CA ILE A 165 -4.86 4.51 -25.85
C ILE A 165 -4.46 5.96 -25.57
N PRO A 166 -5.32 6.99 -25.67
CA PRO A 166 -4.97 8.36 -25.33
C PRO A 166 -4.52 8.51 -23.86
N ILE A 167 -5.20 7.85 -22.91
CA ILE A 167 -4.87 7.89 -21.48
C ILE A 167 -3.47 7.34 -21.24
N ILE A 168 -3.15 6.19 -21.83
CA ILE A 168 -1.83 5.55 -21.72
C ILE A 168 -0.75 6.46 -22.34
N LEU A 169 -1.00 7.05 -23.50
CA LEU A 169 -0.04 7.94 -24.16
C LEU A 169 0.19 9.24 -23.38
N ILE A 170 -0.84 9.82 -22.79
CA ILE A 170 -0.71 11.00 -21.91
C ILE A 170 0.11 10.63 -20.67
N ASN A 171 -0.20 9.49 -20.03
CA ASN A 171 0.56 9.02 -18.86
C ASN A 171 2.03 8.79 -19.23
N LEU A 172 2.30 8.11 -20.33
CA LEU A 172 3.64 7.86 -20.85
C LEU A 172 4.40 9.18 -21.11
N TYR A 173 3.76 10.15 -21.76
CA TYR A 173 4.35 11.47 -22.01
C TYR A 173 4.73 12.17 -20.69
N LEU A 174 3.82 12.17 -19.71
CA LEU A 174 4.05 12.78 -18.41
C LEU A 174 5.22 12.10 -17.69
N VAL A 175 5.27 10.77 -17.69
CA VAL A 175 6.35 10.00 -17.08
C VAL A 175 7.69 10.27 -17.73
N LEU A 176 7.78 10.23 -19.05
CA LEU A 176 9.05 10.37 -19.76
C LEU A 176 9.61 11.80 -19.73
N ARG A 177 8.75 12.79 -19.92
CA ARG A 177 9.15 14.18 -20.13
C ARG A 177 9.10 15.06 -18.87
N LYS A 178 8.20 14.75 -17.94
CA LYS A 178 7.91 15.62 -16.80
C LYS A 178 8.42 15.11 -15.45
N THR A 179 9.01 13.92 -15.40
CA THR A 179 9.49 13.34 -14.15
C THR A 179 10.96 12.97 -14.21
N ASN A 180 11.59 13.01 -13.02
CA ASN A 180 12.92 12.46 -12.81
C ASN A 180 12.85 11.50 -11.63
N LEU A 181 13.24 10.24 -11.85
CA LEU A 181 13.47 9.30 -10.78
C LEU A 181 14.87 9.54 -10.21
N ILE A 182 14.97 9.69 -8.90
CA ILE A 182 16.26 9.87 -8.25
C ILE A 182 17.01 8.54 -8.36
N GLN A 183 18.08 8.51 -9.16
CA GLN A 183 19.04 7.40 -9.16
C GLN A 183 20.00 7.60 -8.00
N VAL A 184 20.01 6.69 -7.06
CA VAL A 184 20.92 6.70 -5.92
C VAL A 184 21.80 5.46 -5.99
N LYS A 185 23.10 5.60 -5.79
CA LYS A 185 24.01 4.46 -5.63
C LYS A 185 23.60 3.63 -4.43
N GLU A 186 23.40 2.33 -4.64
CA GLU A 186 22.99 1.42 -3.59
C GLU A 186 24.09 1.24 -2.54
N GLU A 187 23.79 1.62 -1.30
CA GLU A 187 24.52 1.11 -0.14
C GLU A 187 23.92 -0.25 0.27
N LYS A 188 24.77 -1.18 0.69
CA LYS A 188 24.29 -2.48 1.17
C LYS A 188 23.34 -2.29 2.35
N PRO A 189 22.14 -2.92 2.33
CA PRO A 189 21.16 -2.77 3.41
C PRO A 189 21.76 -3.29 4.74
N THR A 190 21.65 -2.48 5.79
CA THR A 190 22.06 -2.88 7.15
C THR A 190 21.20 -4.04 7.67
N SER A 191 21.73 -4.82 8.64
CA SER A 191 20.96 -5.91 9.28
C SER A 191 19.65 -5.42 9.93
N SER A 192 19.67 -4.27 10.57
CA SER A 192 18.50 -3.61 11.15
C SER A 192 17.41 -3.34 10.11
N PHE A 193 17.78 -2.86 8.92
CA PHE A 193 16.84 -2.62 7.84
C PHE A 193 16.22 -3.92 7.31
N LYS A 194 17.03 -4.98 7.12
CA LYS A 194 16.50 -6.28 6.66
C LYS A 194 15.44 -6.81 7.62
N ASN A 195 15.71 -6.75 8.93
CA ASN A 195 14.77 -7.19 9.95
C ASN A 195 13.48 -6.36 9.94
N TYR A 196 13.58 -5.04 9.78
CA TYR A 196 12.43 -4.15 9.67
C TYR A 196 11.59 -4.44 8.42
N PHE A 197 12.24 -4.60 7.26
CA PHE A 197 11.58 -4.95 6.00
C PHE A 197 10.84 -6.29 6.09
N ILE A 198 11.48 -7.32 6.67
CA ILE A 198 10.88 -8.65 6.84
C ILE A 198 9.64 -8.56 7.75
N ARG A 199 9.72 -7.85 8.88
CA ARG A 199 8.60 -7.69 9.81
C ARG A 199 7.41 -7.00 9.16
N ILE A 200 7.64 -5.88 8.47
CA ILE A 200 6.59 -5.19 7.72
C ILE A 200 5.98 -6.09 6.65
N SER A 201 6.82 -6.83 5.92
CA SER A 201 6.36 -7.76 4.89
C SER A 201 5.43 -8.83 5.47
N ILE A 202 5.77 -9.40 6.63
CA ILE A 202 4.93 -10.40 7.32
C ILE A 202 3.57 -9.79 7.70
N ILE A 203 3.57 -8.59 8.29
CA ILE A 203 2.32 -7.91 8.68
C ILE A 203 1.44 -7.65 7.46
N VAL A 204 2.00 -7.02 6.42
CA VAL A 204 1.23 -6.65 5.23
C VAL A 204 0.74 -7.90 4.49
N LEU A 205 1.52 -8.98 4.49
CA LEU A 205 1.12 -10.25 3.90
C LEU A 205 -0.07 -10.88 4.66
N ALA A 206 -0.03 -10.90 5.99
CA ALA A 206 -1.14 -11.38 6.82
C ALA A 206 -2.40 -10.51 6.68
N MET A 207 -2.24 -9.18 6.64
CA MET A 207 -3.34 -8.25 6.38
C MET A 207 -3.89 -8.42 4.94
N SER A 208 -3.04 -8.71 3.96
CA SER A 208 -3.46 -8.96 2.58
C SER A 208 -4.30 -10.22 2.46
N LEU A 209 -3.94 -11.28 3.17
CA LEU A 209 -4.74 -12.50 3.25
C LEU A 209 -6.12 -12.21 3.84
N LEU A 210 -6.16 -11.51 4.97
CA LEU A 210 -7.42 -11.14 5.63
C LEU A 210 -8.27 -10.22 4.74
N SER A 211 -7.65 -9.28 4.02
CA SER A 211 -8.34 -8.39 3.07
C SER A 211 -8.94 -9.18 1.91
N ALA A 212 -8.18 -10.10 1.31
CA ALA A 212 -8.68 -10.93 0.21
C ALA A 212 -9.93 -11.71 0.64
N LEU A 213 -9.84 -12.48 1.73
CA LEU A 213 -10.98 -13.23 2.29
C LEU A 213 -12.22 -12.36 2.55
N SER A 214 -12.01 -11.15 3.07
CA SER A 214 -13.11 -10.26 3.43
C SER A 214 -13.74 -9.58 2.23
N THR A 215 -12.92 -9.12 1.26
CA THR A 215 -13.42 -8.40 0.07
C THR A 215 -14.16 -9.32 -0.88
N ASP A 216 -13.67 -10.53 -1.05
CA ASP A 216 -14.30 -11.52 -1.94
C ASP A 216 -15.65 -11.96 -1.37
N ALA A 217 -15.72 -12.23 -0.05
CA ALA A 217 -16.98 -12.54 0.60
C ALA A 217 -18.00 -11.39 0.51
N ILE A 218 -17.58 -10.14 0.76
CA ILE A 218 -18.45 -8.96 0.59
C ILE A 218 -18.90 -8.83 -0.86
N ALA A 219 -18.02 -9.11 -1.80
CA ALA A 219 -18.28 -9.10 -3.21
C ALA A 219 -19.42 -10.06 -3.59
N VAL A 220 -19.29 -11.32 -3.27
CA VAL A 220 -20.26 -12.36 -3.59
C VAL A 220 -21.62 -12.05 -2.99
N TYR A 221 -21.69 -11.67 -1.71
CA TYR A 221 -22.95 -11.31 -1.07
C TYR A 221 -23.58 -10.04 -1.64
N THR A 222 -22.78 -9.09 -2.16
CA THR A 222 -23.30 -7.87 -2.78
C THR A 222 -23.82 -8.10 -4.19
N ILE A 223 -23.12 -8.88 -5.02
CA ILE A 223 -23.53 -9.18 -6.41
C ILE A 223 -24.84 -9.94 -6.41
N ASN A 224 -24.96 -10.97 -5.58
CA ASN A 224 -26.14 -11.83 -5.54
C ASN A 224 -27.44 -11.09 -5.21
N VAL A 225 -27.36 -9.91 -4.59
CA VAL A 225 -28.55 -9.18 -4.12
C VAL A 225 -28.79 -7.84 -4.84
N SER A 226 -27.75 -7.11 -5.25
CA SER A 226 -27.90 -5.75 -5.81
C SER A 226 -27.57 -5.60 -7.29
N GLY A 227 -27.07 -6.62 -7.95
CA GLY A 227 -26.76 -6.58 -9.39
C GLY A 227 -25.66 -5.63 -9.81
N GLY A 228 -24.83 -5.10 -8.89
CA GLY A 228 -23.67 -4.32 -9.31
C GLY A 228 -22.90 -3.53 -8.26
N TYR A 229 -21.60 -3.43 -8.49
CA TYR A 229 -20.58 -2.74 -7.65
C TYR A 229 -20.47 -1.22 -7.88
N GLY A 230 -21.25 -0.61 -8.78
CA GLY A 230 -20.99 0.75 -9.25
C GLY A 230 -20.81 1.77 -8.12
N SER A 231 -21.77 1.85 -7.21
CA SER A 231 -21.77 2.85 -6.12
C SER A 231 -20.66 2.64 -5.10
N THR A 232 -20.15 1.41 -4.89
CA THR A 232 -19.09 1.10 -3.92
C THR A 232 -17.78 1.84 -4.25
N ARG A 233 -17.53 2.16 -5.52
CA ARG A 233 -16.37 2.94 -5.97
C ARG A 233 -16.35 4.36 -5.40
N LEU A 234 -17.50 4.98 -5.20
CA LEU A 234 -17.60 6.31 -4.59
C LEU A 234 -17.29 6.25 -3.09
N TYR A 235 -17.82 5.25 -2.39
CA TYR A 235 -17.51 5.01 -0.97
C TYR A 235 -16.02 4.70 -0.78
N TYR A 236 -15.44 3.93 -1.67
CA TYR A 236 -14.01 3.63 -1.66
C TYR A 236 -13.16 4.91 -1.82
N CYS A 237 -13.54 5.80 -2.75
CA CYS A 237 -12.88 7.09 -2.92
C CYS A 237 -12.94 7.92 -1.63
N LEU A 238 -14.11 7.99 -0.98
CA LEU A 238 -14.29 8.71 0.28
C LEU A 238 -13.38 8.13 1.39
N GLY A 239 -13.32 6.80 1.50
CA GLY A 239 -12.42 6.12 2.43
C GLY A 239 -10.95 6.45 2.18
N LEU A 240 -10.52 6.48 0.92
CA LEU A 240 -9.15 6.88 0.55
C LEU A 240 -8.85 8.31 0.98
N LEU A 241 -9.76 9.27 0.76
CA LEU A 241 -9.54 10.66 1.13
C LEU A 241 -9.39 10.84 2.65
N ILE A 242 -10.24 10.17 3.44
CA ILE A 242 -10.15 10.16 4.90
C ILE A 242 -8.83 9.53 5.36
N ALA A 243 -8.51 8.34 4.87
CA ALA A 243 -7.29 7.62 5.22
C ALA A 243 -6.03 8.40 4.81
N GLY A 244 -6.03 9.04 3.62
CA GLY A 244 -4.92 9.84 3.13
C GLY A 244 -4.64 11.07 3.99
N PHE A 245 -5.67 11.71 4.51
CA PHE A 245 -5.50 12.81 5.46
C PHE A 245 -4.92 12.31 6.80
N LEU A 246 -5.40 11.17 7.28
CA LEU A 246 -4.99 10.63 8.57
C LEU A 246 -3.54 10.12 8.56
N VAL A 247 -3.10 9.45 7.49
CA VAL A 247 -1.72 8.95 7.39
C VAL A 247 -0.71 10.10 7.40
N ASP A 248 -1.04 11.25 6.80
CA ASP A 248 -0.15 12.40 6.76
C ASP A 248 -0.15 13.22 8.07
N LYS A 249 -1.25 13.22 8.83
CA LYS A 249 -1.42 14.09 10.00
C LYS A 249 -1.41 13.35 11.35
N LYS A 250 -1.95 12.14 11.40
CA LYS A 250 -2.14 11.34 12.62
C LYS A 250 -1.87 9.87 12.35
N ASN A 251 -0.62 9.53 12.03
CA ASN A 251 -0.26 8.17 11.62
C ASN A 251 -0.67 7.08 12.63
N SER A 252 -0.52 7.33 13.93
CA SER A 252 -0.92 6.37 14.97
C SER A 252 -2.45 6.09 14.95
N LEU A 253 -3.26 7.14 14.78
CA LEU A 253 -4.71 6.97 14.64
C LEU A 253 -5.06 6.22 13.35
N PHE A 254 -4.37 6.52 12.25
CA PHE A 254 -4.54 5.82 10.98
C PHE A 254 -4.24 4.33 11.09
N GLU A 255 -3.15 3.94 11.76
CA GLU A 255 -2.78 2.54 11.99
C GLU A 255 -3.84 1.79 12.81
N ILE A 256 -4.34 2.41 13.91
CA ILE A 256 -5.41 1.84 14.72
C ILE A 256 -6.69 1.66 13.87
N LEU A 257 -7.10 2.69 13.12
CA LEU A 257 -8.28 2.62 12.27
C LEU A 257 -8.15 1.60 11.15
N THR A 258 -6.93 1.33 10.67
CA THR A 258 -6.68 0.25 9.70
C THR A 258 -6.98 -1.12 10.31
N ILE A 259 -6.60 -1.37 11.58
CA ILE A 259 -6.95 -2.62 12.27
C ILE A 259 -8.45 -2.69 12.51
N VAL A 260 -9.06 -1.60 12.98
CA VAL A 260 -10.51 -1.52 13.21
C VAL A 260 -11.30 -1.75 11.91
N SER A 261 -10.76 -1.34 10.76
CA SER A 261 -11.41 -1.55 9.45
C SER A 261 -11.66 -3.03 9.14
N PHE A 262 -10.79 -3.93 9.58
CA PHE A 262 -10.99 -5.38 9.40
C PHE A 262 -12.09 -5.93 10.31
N ILE A 263 -12.29 -5.35 11.50
CA ILE A 263 -13.43 -5.70 12.37
C ILE A 263 -14.74 -5.30 11.68
N PHE A 264 -14.78 -4.10 11.07
CA PHE A 264 -15.95 -3.67 10.30
C PHE A 264 -16.19 -4.53 9.07
N SER A 265 -15.14 -5.00 8.38
CA SER A 265 -15.30 -5.93 7.26
C SER A 265 -15.96 -7.24 7.70
N LEU A 266 -15.55 -7.81 8.83
CA LEU A 266 -16.17 -9.01 9.40
C LEU A 266 -17.65 -8.77 9.76
N LEU A 267 -17.96 -7.67 10.44
CA LEU A 267 -19.34 -7.29 10.77
C LEU A 267 -20.19 -7.10 9.51
N SER A 268 -19.62 -6.51 8.46
CA SER A 268 -20.32 -6.31 7.20
C SER A 268 -20.71 -7.62 6.53
N ILE A 269 -19.85 -8.63 6.55
CA ILE A 269 -20.15 -9.97 6.01
C ILE A 269 -21.36 -10.57 6.75
N ILE A 270 -21.40 -10.45 8.08
CA ILE A 270 -22.50 -10.95 8.91
C ILE A 270 -23.81 -10.23 8.56
N LEU A 271 -23.77 -8.90 8.48
CA LEU A 271 -24.96 -8.09 8.18
C LEU A 271 -25.48 -8.27 6.74
N LEU A 272 -24.57 -8.44 5.78
CA LEU A 272 -24.93 -8.70 4.37
C LEU A 272 -25.67 -10.03 4.22
N LYS A 273 -25.26 -11.06 4.94
CA LYS A 273 -25.96 -12.34 4.92
C LYS A 273 -27.40 -12.26 5.45
N GLU A 274 -27.64 -11.41 6.44
CA GLU A 274 -28.98 -11.18 7.04
C GLU A 274 -29.84 -10.21 6.20
N ASN A 275 -29.39 -9.84 4.99
CA ASN A 275 -30.09 -8.96 4.04
C ASN A 275 -30.39 -7.54 4.56
N TYR A 276 -29.59 -7.02 5.51
CA TYR A 276 -29.70 -5.62 5.93
C TYR A 276 -29.14 -4.69 4.85
N SER A 277 -29.80 -3.56 4.60
CA SER A 277 -29.38 -2.40 3.76
C SER A 277 -28.10 -2.59 2.91
N ILE A 278 -28.14 -3.52 1.95
CA ILE A 278 -26.97 -4.07 1.24
C ILE A 278 -26.07 -2.96 0.65
N ASN A 279 -26.66 -1.98 -0.01
CA ASN A 279 -25.88 -0.90 -0.64
C ASN A 279 -25.13 -0.06 0.38
N LEU A 280 -25.71 0.20 1.55
CA LEU A 280 -25.05 0.99 2.61
C LEU A 280 -23.92 0.18 3.27
N ILE A 281 -24.19 -1.08 3.61
CA ILE A 281 -23.22 -1.95 4.27
C ILE A 281 -22.04 -2.23 3.35
N ALA A 282 -22.29 -2.59 2.09
CA ALA A 282 -21.24 -2.76 1.09
C ALA A 282 -20.45 -1.46 0.88
N GLY A 283 -21.13 -0.32 0.76
CA GLY A 283 -20.46 0.99 0.66
C GLY A 283 -19.54 1.28 1.84
N LEU A 284 -20.02 1.11 3.06
CA LEU A 284 -19.20 1.30 4.27
C LEU A 284 -18.01 0.34 4.30
N SER A 285 -18.20 -0.94 3.91
CA SER A 285 -17.11 -1.91 3.82
C SER A 285 -15.99 -1.43 2.90
N TYR A 286 -16.34 -0.94 1.71
CA TYR A 286 -15.36 -0.39 0.77
C TYR A 286 -14.69 0.89 1.28
N THR A 287 -15.38 1.70 2.08
CA THR A 287 -14.76 2.83 2.79
C THR A 287 -13.64 2.34 3.72
N PHE A 288 -13.87 1.23 4.44
CA PHE A 288 -12.88 0.66 5.36
C PHE A 288 -11.76 -0.08 4.63
N VAL A 289 -12.03 -0.78 3.53
CA VAL A 289 -10.98 -1.42 2.69
C VAL A 289 -9.94 -0.41 2.23
N ALA A 290 -10.34 0.83 1.97
CA ALA A 290 -9.44 1.90 1.57
C ALA A 290 -8.33 2.19 2.59
N PHE A 291 -8.59 2.00 3.89
CA PHE A 291 -7.57 2.16 4.94
C PHE A 291 -6.44 1.15 4.78
N PHE A 292 -6.77 -0.12 4.53
CA PHE A 292 -5.75 -1.15 4.30
C PHE A 292 -4.95 -0.87 3.01
N VAL A 293 -5.64 -0.49 1.92
CA VAL A 293 -4.98 -0.18 0.65
C VAL A 293 -3.96 0.96 0.81
N LEU A 294 -4.31 1.98 1.59
CA LEU A 294 -3.39 3.06 1.89
C LEU A 294 -2.26 2.61 2.82
N PHE A 295 -2.58 1.82 3.85
CA PHE A 295 -1.60 1.28 4.79
C PHE A 295 -0.52 0.47 4.06
N ARG A 296 -0.91 -0.56 3.29
CA ARG A 296 0.04 -1.39 2.54
C ARG A 296 0.91 -0.58 1.58
N THR A 297 0.34 0.46 0.95
CA THR A 297 1.06 1.28 -0.03
C THR A 297 2.03 2.24 0.66
N MET A 298 1.55 3.03 1.64
CA MET A 298 2.37 4.05 2.30
C MET A 298 3.49 3.45 3.14
N THR A 299 3.27 2.30 3.76
CA THR A 299 4.31 1.60 4.51
C THR A 299 5.55 1.32 3.66
N PHE A 300 5.38 0.86 2.42
CA PHE A 300 6.50 0.60 1.51
C PHE A 300 7.00 1.84 0.77
N VAL A 301 6.13 2.76 0.40
CA VAL A 301 6.53 4.04 -0.22
C VAL A 301 7.38 4.88 0.74
N ASN A 302 7.04 4.90 2.03
CA ASN A 302 7.79 5.63 3.05
C ASN A 302 9.16 5.03 3.39
N LEU A 303 9.45 3.79 2.97
CA LEU A 303 10.80 3.21 3.08
C LEU A 303 11.85 3.98 2.27
N ILE A 304 11.43 4.69 1.22
CA ILE A 304 12.32 5.49 0.39
C ILE A 304 13.03 6.58 1.20
N ASP A 305 12.37 7.18 2.19
CA ASP A 305 12.96 8.25 3.03
C ASP A 305 14.06 7.75 3.96
N ASN A 306 13.87 6.58 4.52
CA ASN A 306 14.79 6.02 5.51
C ASN A 306 16.11 5.59 4.89
N LYS A 307 16.08 5.19 3.60
CA LYS A 307 17.29 4.90 2.81
C LYS A 307 16.94 5.12 1.33
N LYS A 308 17.60 6.09 0.72
CA LYS A 308 17.48 6.43 -0.71
C LYS A 308 17.57 5.22 -1.66
N ASN A 309 17.93 4.06 -1.13
CA ASN A 309 18.18 2.80 -1.85
C ASN A 309 16.98 1.84 -1.90
N MET A 310 15.81 2.23 -1.35
CA MET A 310 14.64 1.35 -1.25
C MET A 310 13.53 1.65 -2.24
N VAL A 311 13.84 2.44 -3.26
CA VAL A 311 12.90 2.75 -4.35
C VAL A 311 12.33 1.48 -4.98
N TRP A 312 13.15 0.45 -5.12
CA TRP A 312 12.76 -0.85 -5.65
C TRP A 312 11.66 -1.56 -4.84
N ALA A 313 11.57 -1.29 -3.53
CA ALA A 313 10.60 -1.93 -2.64
C ALA A 313 9.26 -1.19 -2.57
N SER A 314 9.13 -0.01 -3.16
CA SER A 314 7.97 0.87 -2.99
C SER A 314 6.62 0.25 -3.37
N ALA A 315 6.60 -0.72 -4.27
CA ALA A 315 5.38 -1.38 -4.74
C ALA A 315 5.13 -2.75 -4.08
N PHE A 316 5.97 -3.19 -3.13
CA PHE A 316 5.85 -4.54 -2.53
C PHE A 316 4.53 -4.75 -1.76
N GLY A 317 3.97 -3.69 -1.19
CA GLY A 317 2.65 -3.78 -0.55
C GLY A 317 1.55 -4.22 -1.52
N LEU A 318 1.56 -3.68 -2.74
CA LEU A 318 0.66 -4.13 -3.79
C LEU A 318 0.98 -5.55 -4.26
N MET A 319 2.26 -5.92 -4.36
CA MET A 319 2.68 -7.26 -4.74
C MET A 319 2.12 -8.32 -3.76
N TYR A 320 2.26 -8.09 -2.45
CA TYR A 320 1.74 -9.02 -1.44
C TYR A 320 0.22 -9.16 -1.52
N SER A 321 -0.50 -8.06 -1.73
CA SER A 321 -1.93 -8.09 -1.91
C SER A 321 -2.34 -8.92 -3.14
N ARG A 322 -1.67 -8.71 -4.29
CA ARG A 322 -1.98 -9.47 -5.51
C ARG A 322 -1.68 -10.97 -5.35
N ILE A 323 -0.61 -11.34 -4.64
CA ILE A 323 -0.32 -12.76 -4.35
C ILE A 323 -1.43 -13.37 -3.52
N MET A 324 -1.87 -12.69 -2.45
CA MET A 324 -2.92 -13.24 -1.58
C MET A 324 -4.27 -13.30 -2.25
N GLU A 325 -4.67 -12.30 -3.01
CA GLU A 325 -5.89 -12.32 -3.83
C GLU A 325 -5.88 -13.51 -4.82
N GLY A 326 -4.78 -13.69 -5.56
CA GLY A 326 -4.66 -14.80 -6.49
C GLY A 326 -4.69 -16.19 -5.82
N LEU A 327 -4.08 -16.33 -4.63
CA LEU A 327 -4.10 -17.61 -3.90
C LEU A 327 -5.49 -17.92 -3.33
N MET A 328 -6.23 -16.89 -2.90
CA MET A 328 -7.54 -17.09 -2.28
C MET A 328 -8.59 -17.65 -3.25
N VAL A 329 -8.50 -17.35 -4.53
CA VAL A 329 -9.38 -17.92 -5.57
C VAL A 329 -9.45 -19.47 -5.52
N LEU A 330 -8.35 -20.11 -5.13
CA LEU A 330 -8.31 -21.57 -5.03
C LEU A 330 -9.16 -22.14 -3.88
N PHE A 331 -9.54 -21.30 -2.92
CA PHE A 331 -10.27 -21.70 -1.71
C PHE A 331 -11.62 -21.00 -1.56
N GLU A 332 -11.84 -19.92 -2.30
CA GLU A 332 -12.97 -18.99 -2.15
C GLU A 332 -14.33 -19.71 -2.24
N ASP A 333 -14.58 -20.45 -3.31
CA ASP A 333 -15.86 -21.14 -3.53
C ASP A 333 -16.22 -22.02 -2.33
N LYS A 334 -15.25 -22.81 -1.83
CA LYS A 334 -15.47 -23.73 -0.70
C LYS A 334 -15.70 -23.00 0.62
N LEU A 335 -15.06 -21.85 0.82
CA LEU A 335 -15.23 -21.06 2.05
C LEU A 335 -16.55 -20.31 2.06
N ILE A 336 -16.96 -19.76 0.91
CA ILE A 336 -18.22 -19.00 0.79
C ILE A 336 -19.43 -19.91 0.94
N ASP A 337 -19.38 -21.10 0.41
CA ASP A 337 -20.42 -22.12 0.58
C ASP A 337 -20.61 -22.54 2.05
N HIS A 338 -19.54 -22.48 2.85
CA HIS A 338 -19.53 -22.80 4.26
C HIS A 338 -19.41 -21.55 5.17
N TYR A 339 -20.44 -20.73 5.19
CA TYR A 339 -20.46 -19.44 5.90
C TYR A 339 -19.90 -19.48 7.33
N THR A 340 -20.28 -20.46 8.15
CA THR A 340 -19.77 -20.57 9.53
C THR A 340 -18.27 -20.77 9.54
N LEU A 341 -17.74 -21.61 8.62
CA LEU A 341 -16.30 -21.81 8.47
C LEU A 341 -15.59 -20.54 8.02
N LEU A 342 -16.17 -19.81 7.09
CA LEU A 342 -15.65 -18.52 6.61
C LEU A 342 -15.49 -17.52 7.76
N ILE A 343 -16.54 -17.33 8.59
CA ILE A 343 -16.49 -16.42 9.75
C ILE A 343 -15.42 -16.85 10.76
N VAL A 344 -15.30 -18.15 11.03
CA VAL A 344 -14.28 -18.68 11.95
C VAL A 344 -12.88 -18.42 11.40
N VAL A 345 -12.64 -18.69 10.12
CA VAL A 345 -11.33 -18.47 9.48
C VAL A 345 -10.97 -16.99 9.50
N ILE A 346 -11.88 -16.08 9.11
CA ILE A 346 -11.65 -14.63 9.15
C ILE A 346 -11.37 -14.17 10.59
N SER A 347 -12.09 -14.67 11.59
CA SER A 347 -11.89 -14.31 12.99
C SER A 347 -10.53 -14.76 13.52
N ILE A 348 -10.07 -15.96 13.15
CA ILE A 348 -8.73 -16.45 13.48
C ILE A 348 -7.65 -15.60 12.80
N CYS A 349 -7.79 -15.34 11.51
CA CYS A 349 -6.85 -14.49 10.76
C CYS A 349 -6.78 -13.07 11.35
N LEU A 350 -7.93 -12.48 11.72
CA LEU A 350 -7.99 -11.17 12.36
C LEU A 350 -7.26 -11.17 13.71
N SER A 351 -7.49 -12.18 14.54
CA SER A 351 -6.80 -12.32 15.81
C SER A 351 -5.29 -12.44 15.65
N LEU A 352 -4.84 -13.23 14.68
CA LEU A 352 -3.41 -13.37 14.35
C LEU A 352 -2.81 -12.04 13.84
N VAL A 353 -3.51 -11.30 12.99
CA VAL A 353 -3.07 -9.97 12.52
C VAL A 353 -2.91 -9.01 13.69
N ILE A 354 -3.87 -8.96 14.60
CA ILE A 354 -3.82 -8.10 15.79
C ILE A 354 -2.60 -8.47 16.67
N VAL A 355 -2.40 -9.75 16.97
CA VAL A 355 -1.26 -10.22 17.77
C VAL A 355 0.07 -9.89 17.09
N LEU A 356 0.21 -10.20 15.80
CA LEU A 356 1.42 -9.90 15.03
C LEU A 356 1.70 -8.39 15.00
N TYR A 357 0.68 -7.57 14.79
CA TYR A 357 0.83 -6.11 14.77
C TYR A 357 1.34 -5.60 16.12
N PHE A 358 0.74 -6.03 17.24
CA PHE A 358 1.18 -5.63 18.58
C PHE A 358 2.61 -6.08 18.88
N LEU A 359 2.94 -7.34 18.63
CA LEU A 359 4.28 -7.88 18.86
C LEU A 359 5.36 -7.12 18.07
N LEU A 360 5.08 -6.78 16.83
CA LEU A 360 6.04 -6.13 15.94
C LEU A 360 6.14 -4.62 16.18
N CYS A 361 5.05 -3.95 16.56
CA CYS A 361 5.05 -2.54 16.93
C CYS A 361 5.71 -2.30 18.30
N PHE A 362 5.44 -3.14 19.31
CA PHE A 362 6.11 -3.03 20.63
C PHE A 362 7.64 -3.20 20.51
N GLN A 363 8.11 -4.12 19.67
CA GLN A 363 9.54 -4.27 19.44
C GLN A 363 10.16 -3.09 18.68
N ASN A 364 9.41 -2.45 17.78
CA ASN A 364 9.88 -1.28 17.04
C ASN A 364 9.95 -0.02 17.90
N SER A 365 9.06 0.16 18.87
CA SER A 365 9.16 1.29 19.81
C SER A 365 10.42 1.20 20.65
N LYS A 366 10.75 0.03 21.20
CA LYS A 366 12.01 -0.17 21.97
C LYS A 366 13.28 -0.02 21.12
N MET A 367 13.30 -0.54 19.87
CA MET A 367 14.44 -0.36 18.97
C MET A 367 14.60 1.09 18.48
N SER A 368 13.48 1.80 18.29
CA SER A 368 13.48 3.23 17.91
C SER A 368 14.00 4.12 19.05
N GLU A 369 13.67 3.82 20.30
CA GLU A 369 14.16 4.58 21.46
C GLU A 369 15.66 4.42 21.64
N ASN A 370 16.17 3.21 21.64
CA ASN A 370 17.60 2.93 21.76
C ASN A 370 18.42 3.48 20.57
N ASP A 371 17.89 3.38 19.36
CA ASP A 371 18.54 3.96 18.17
C ASP A 371 18.52 5.50 18.20
N ALA A 372 17.43 6.10 18.69
CA ALA A 372 17.33 7.56 18.82
C ALA A 372 18.28 8.10 19.89
N VAL A 373 18.34 7.44 21.05
CA VAL A 373 19.32 7.76 22.12
C VAL A 373 20.74 7.66 21.59
N LYS A 374 21.08 6.56 20.92
CA LYS A 374 22.40 6.33 20.34
C LYS A 374 22.78 7.36 19.28
N ASN A 375 21.84 7.75 18.43
CA ASN A 375 22.04 8.79 17.43
C ASN A 375 22.28 10.18 18.06
N ILE A 376 21.54 10.51 19.11
CA ILE A 376 21.76 11.74 19.88
C ILE A 376 23.10 11.68 20.57
N SER A 377 23.44 10.56 21.20
CA SER A 377 24.75 10.38 21.90
C SER A 377 25.93 10.56 20.95
N ILE A 378 25.85 9.96 19.74
CA ILE A 378 26.92 10.13 18.72
C ILE A 378 26.97 11.57 18.22
N LYS A 379 25.81 12.17 17.91
CA LYS A 379 25.74 13.53 17.34
C LYS A 379 26.27 14.59 18.27
N TYR A 380 25.97 14.47 19.56
CA TYR A 380 26.36 15.45 20.58
C TYR A 380 27.53 14.99 21.45
N LYS A 381 28.21 13.90 21.07
CA LYS A 381 29.38 13.32 21.75
C LYS A 381 29.13 13.11 23.26
N LEU A 382 27.99 12.50 23.59
CA LEU A 382 27.70 12.14 24.97
C LEU A 382 28.55 10.95 25.39
N GLY A 383 29.01 10.98 26.66
CA GLY A 383 29.74 9.85 27.26
C GLY A 383 28.77 8.66 27.56
N ILE A 384 29.36 7.49 27.82
CA ILE A 384 28.59 6.25 28.07
C ILE A 384 27.61 6.41 29.25
N GLN A 385 27.97 7.11 30.31
CA GLN A 385 27.08 7.36 31.45
C GLN A 385 26.00 8.38 31.13
N GLU A 386 26.32 9.41 30.35
CA GLU A 386 25.33 10.37 29.85
C GLU A 386 24.31 9.71 28.91
N GLU A 387 24.74 8.75 28.10
CA GLU A 387 23.84 7.95 27.24
C GLU A 387 22.87 7.10 28.07
N LYS A 388 23.36 6.45 29.14
CA LYS A 388 22.49 5.69 30.07
C LYS A 388 21.49 6.61 30.77
N VAL A 389 21.92 7.75 31.26
CA VAL A 389 21.06 8.74 31.91
C VAL A 389 20.04 9.31 30.91
N LEU A 390 20.46 9.59 29.68
CA LEU A 390 19.56 10.05 28.61
C LEU A 390 18.45 9.02 28.32
N ASN A 391 18.80 7.74 28.29
CA ASN A 391 17.83 6.66 28.07
C ASN A 391 16.75 6.61 29.16
N LEU A 392 17.15 6.69 30.44
CA LEU A 392 16.21 6.72 31.56
C LEU A 392 15.40 8.04 31.64
N LEU A 393 16.03 9.16 31.29
CA LEU A 393 15.38 10.48 31.22
C LEU A 393 14.23 10.51 30.21
N ILE A 394 14.43 9.84 29.07
CA ILE A 394 13.42 9.73 28.01
C ILE A 394 12.25 8.83 28.42
N GLN A 395 12.52 7.77 29.19
CA GLN A 395 11.50 6.91 29.78
C GLN A 395 10.67 7.62 30.87
N GLY A 396 11.00 8.86 31.19
CA GLY A 396 10.22 9.71 32.08
C GLY A 396 10.60 9.60 33.56
N LEU A 397 11.64 8.81 33.91
CA LEU A 397 12.08 8.62 35.30
C LEU A 397 12.47 9.95 35.94
N SER A 398 12.23 10.04 37.24
CA SER A 398 12.70 11.13 38.09
C SER A 398 14.20 10.98 38.41
N ASN A 399 14.85 12.05 38.88
CA ASN A 399 16.24 11.99 39.23
C ASN A 399 16.53 10.95 40.37
N GLN A 400 15.58 10.73 41.25
CA GLN A 400 15.70 9.71 42.31
C GLN A 400 15.65 8.31 41.70
N GLU A 401 14.66 8.01 40.88
CA GLU A 401 14.53 6.71 40.23
C GLU A 401 15.72 6.38 39.32
N MET A 402 16.24 7.38 38.57
CA MET A 402 17.48 7.21 37.78
C MET A 402 18.71 6.92 38.67
N ALA A 403 18.78 7.56 39.85
CA ALA A 403 19.88 7.34 40.78
C ALA A 403 19.85 5.93 41.38
N ASP A 404 18.64 5.46 41.71
CA ASP A 404 18.41 4.12 42.24
C ASP A 404 18.71 3.05 41.17
N GLU A 405 18.28 3.26 39.91
CA GLU A 405 18.51 2.34 38.80
C GLU A 405 19.98 2.21 38.41
N LEU A 406 20.74 3.33 38.48
CA LEU A 406 22.16 3.36 38.10
C LEU A 406 23.10 3.19 39.29
N TYR A 407 22.57 3.00 40.49
CA TYR A 407 23.34 2.84 41.73
C TYR A 407 24.33 4.01 41.99
N VAL A 408 23.88 5.25 41.76
CA VAL A 408 24.67 6.47 41.97
C VAL A 408 23.89 7.49 42.83
N SER A 409 24.57 8.56 43.26
CA SER A 409 23.90 9.62 44.01
C SER A 409 22.99 10.46 43.11
N VAL A 410 21.90 11.02 43.66
CA VAL A 410 21.02 11.95 42.96
C VAL A 410 21.78 13.17 42.42
N ASN A 411 22.80 13.63 43.14
CA ASN A 411 23.66 14.72 42.69
C ASN A 411 24.45 14.33 41.42
N THR A 412 24.92 13.09 41.33
CA THR A 412 25.60 12.58 40.14
C THR A 412 24.66 12.60 38.93
N ILE A 413 23.40 12.15 39.10
CA ILE A 413 22.39 12.24 38.06
C ILE A 413 22.10 13.66 37.63
N ARG A 414 21.92 14.60 38.59
CA ARG A 414 21.74 16.03 38.27
C ARG A 414 22.89 16.61 37.45
N ASN A 415 24.13 16.23 37.76
CA ASN A 415 25.29 16.66 36.99
C ASN A 415 25.30 16.09 35.56
N HIS A 416 24.95 14.81 35.38
CA HIS A 416 24.82 14.21 34.04
C HIS A 416 23.68 14.85 33.24
N VAL A 417 22.51 15.07 33.84
CA VAL A 417 21.39 15.76 33.18
C VAL A 417 21.78 17.19 32.76
N ALA A 418 22.44 17.93 33.64
CA ALA A 418 22.94 19.29 33.32
C ALA A 418 23.95 19.27 32.16
N SER A 419 24.88 18.29 32.18
CA SER A 419 25.83 18.09 31.08
C SER A 419 25.15 17.74 29.76
N ILE A 420 24.16 16.85 29.76
CA ILE A 420 23.37 16.51 28.58
C ILE A 420 22.67 17.75 28.01
N TYR A 421 22.01 18.55 28.85
CA TYR A 421 21.34 19.78 28.40
C TYR A 421 22.36 20.80 27.85
N LYS A 422 23.53 20.93 28.48
CA LYS A 422 24.60 21.81 27.98
C LYS A 422 25.13 21.35 26.62
N LYS A 423 25.39 20.05 26.45
CA LYS A 423 25.93 19.49 25.20
C LYS A 423 24.93 19.51 24.05
N THR A 424 23.66 19.25 24.36
CA THR A 424 22.61 19.17 23.35
C THR A 424 21.96 20.52 23.05
N ASN A 425 22.09 21.50 23.95
CA ASN A 425 21.38 22.76 23.96
C ASN A 425 19.83 22.59 23.89
N MET A 426 19.30 21.51 24.52
CA MET A 426 17.88 21.15 24.53
C MET A 426 17.39 20.90 25.95
N LYS A 427 16.13 21.22 26.24
CA LYS A 427 15.42 20.89 27.49
C LYS A 427 14.80 19.49 27.43
N LYS A 428 14.37 18.95 28.60
CA LYS A 428 13.76 17.61 28.72
C LYS A 428 12.68 17.37 27.67
N LYS A 429 11.76 18.32 27.48
CA LYS A 429 10.64 18.20 26.53
C LYS A 429 11.13 18.09 25.08
N GLU A 430 12.11 18.91 24.68
CA GLU A 430 12.68 18.90 23.33
C GLU A 430 13.50 17.64 23.06
N LEU A 431 14.20 17.10 24.07
CA LEU A 431 14.91 15.81 23.98
C LEU A 431 13.92 14.66 23.79
N ILE A 432 12.86 14.65 24.59
CA ILE A 432 11.78 13.66 24.48
C ILE A 432 11.12 13.76 23.08
N GLU A 433 10.73 14.95 22.64
CA GLU A 433 10.15 15.17 21.31
C GLU A 433 11.11 14.70 20.21
N LYS A 434 12.40 14.93 20.33
CA LYS A 434 13.40 14.54 19.33
C LYS A 434 13.69 13.04 19.33
N CYS A 435 13.43 12.34 20.43
CA CYS A 435 13.56 10.88 20.52
C CYS A 435 12.31 10.15 20.08
N PHE A 436 11.13 10.65 20.44
CA PHE A 436 9.84 10.03 20.13
C PHE A 436 9.23 10.53 18.82
N TYR A 437 9.35 11.82 18.53
CA TYR A 437 8.90 12.40 17.29
C TYR A 437 10.13 12.68 16.44
N LYS A 438 10.44 11.83 15.48
CA LYS A 438 11.44 12.14 14.44
C LYS A 438 11.09 13.51 13.87
N THR A 439 11.66 14.58 14.44
CA THR A 439 11.73 15.84 13.73
C THR A 439 12.62 15.62 12.52
N ASN A 440 12.03 15.87 11.38
CA ASN A 440 12.51 15.83 10.01
C ASN A 440 13.99 16.15 9.79
#